data_a185a2a42ae18a55f8881579ddb2ef17
#
_entry.id   a185a2a42ae18a55f8881579ddb2ef17
#
_cell.length_a   1.000
_cell.length_b   1.000
_cell.length_c   1.000
_cell.angle_alpha   90.00
_cell.angle_beta   90.00
_cell.angle_gamma   90.00
#
_symmetry.space_group_name_H-M   'P 1'
#
loop_
_entity.id
_entity.type
_entity.pdbx_description
1 polymer ?
#
loop_
_entity_poly.entity_id
_entity_poly.type
_entity_poly.pdbx_seq_one_letter_code
_entity_poly.pdbx_strand_id
1 'polypeptide(L)'
;MFKLVTIITLFFASMTAFSEEVENPDPLEGLNRGVWDFNETVINSVARPVVDIYETVTPVPIRNGIVNFFGNLNEIPNAANSLLQGKVKQAANDTGRFLINTTLGLGGLFDVASKVGLHVGDGLDFDQTLPLWGAGQGPYLMLPFLRQPTFLDATAEFM
;
A
#
# COMPACT_ATOMS: atom_id res chain seq x y z
N MET A 1 -29.32 43.91 -3.80
CA MET A 1 -28.37 43.23 -2.87
C MET A 1 -29.04 42.15 -2.02
N PHE A 2 -30.15 42.44 -1.31
CA PHE A 2 -30.82 41.45 -0.44
C PHE A 2 -31.24 40.15 -1.12
N LYS A 3 -31.78 40.20 -2.35
CA LYS A 3 -32.21 38.99 -3.08
C LYS A 3 -31.06 38.04 -3.46
N LEU A 4 -29.86 38.56 -3.70
CA LEU A 4 -28.69 37.75 -4.04
C LEU A 4 -28.13 37.00 -2.80
N VAL A 5 -28.11 37.69 -1.65
CA VAL A 5 -27.68 37.10 -0.37
C VAL A 5 -28.63 35.96 0.04
N THR A 6 -29.93 36.13 -0.13
CA THR A 6 -30.95 35.13 0.19
C THR A 6 -30.82 33.89 -0.71
N ILE A 7 -30.49 34.04 -2.00
CA ILE A 7 -30.28 32.92 -2.92
C ILE A 7 -28.99 32.17 -2.55
N ILE A 8 -27.93 32.86 -2.19
CA ILE A 8 -26.66 32.25 -1.77
C ILE A 8 -26.82 31.48 -0.45
N THR A 9 -27.54 32.05 0.52
CA THR A 9 -27.82 31.34 1.79
C THR A 9 -28.72 30.11 1.61
N LEU A 10 -29.71 30.15 0.72
CA LEU A 10 -30.54 28.99 0.39
C LEU A 10 -29.76 27.92 -0.37
N PHE A 11 -28.82 28.30 -1.23
CA PHE A 11 -27.95 27.36 -1.95
C PHE A 11 -26.98 26.65 -0.99
N PHE A 12 -26.38 27.36 -0.04
CA PHE A 12 -25.53 26.74 0.99
C PHE A 12 -26.33 25.90 2.00
N ALA A 13 -27.56 26.30 2.36
CA ALA A 13 -28.41 25.50 3.22
C ALA A 13 -28.89 24.20 2.56
N SER A 14 -29.04 24.16 1.22
CA SER A 14 -29.36 22.92 0.51
C SER A 14 -28.16 21.96 0.37
N MET A 15 -26.92 22.45 0.43
CA MET A 15 -25.73 21.60 0.41
C MET A 15 -25.50 20.85 1.75
N THR A 16 -26.01 21.38 2.87
CA THR A 16 -25.90 20.70 4.17
C THR A 16 -26.98 19.66 4.42
N ALA A 17 -28.04 19.61 3.60
CA ALA A 17 -29.13 18.66 3.73
C ALA A 17 -28.85 17.29 3.04
N PHE A 18 -27.72 17.16 2.31
CA PHE A 18 -27.26 15.91 1.70
C PHE A 18 -26.05 15.32 2.43
N SER A 19 -25.92 15.51 3.72
CA SER A 19 -25.17 14.60 4.56
C SER A 19 -26.07 13.40 4.81
N GLU A 20 -26.28 12.59 3.78
CA GLU A 20 -26.71 11.21 3.94
C GLU A 20 -25.66 10.57 4.87
N GLU A 21 -26.12 10.12 6.02
CA GLU A 21 -25.37 9.24 6.90
C GLU A 21 -24.98 8.05 6.02
N VAL A 22 -23.71 8.00 5.59
CA VAL A 22 -23.20 6.92 4.75
C VAL A 22 -23.36 5.68 5.61
N GLU A 23 -24.45 4.94 5.40
CA GLU A 23 -24.69 3.64 6.00
C GLU A 23 -23.43 2.83 5.72
N ASN A 24 -22.73 2.41 6.77
CA ASN A 24 -21.41 1.80 6.69
C ASN A 24 -21.44 0.67 5.65
N PRO A 25 -20.79 0.78 4.50
CA PRO A 25 -20.93 -0.18 3.40
C PRO A 25 -20.19 -1.49 3.65
N ASP A 26 -19.68 -1.72 4.87
CA ASP A 26 -18.94 -2.94 5.21
C ASP A 26 -19.87 -4.02 5.77
N PRO A 27 -20.36 -4.96 4.93
CA PRO A 27 -21.22 -6.06 5.37
C PRO A 27 -20.51 -7.05 6.31
N LEU A 28 -19.18 -6.97 6.43
CA LEU A 28 -18.33 -7.85 7.22
C LEU A 28 -17.71 -7.14 8.44
N GLU A 29 -18.21 -5.96 8.81
CA GLU A 29 -17.63 -5.14 9.89
C GLU A 29 -17.38 -5.94 11.19
N GLY A 30 -18.33 -6.77 11.63
CA GLY A 30 -18.17 -7.56 12.84
C GLY A 30 -17.03 -8.56 12.77
N LEU A 31 -16.85 -9.20 11.61
CA LEU A 31 -15.74 -10.12 11.34
C LEU A 31 -14.42 -9.34 11.29
N ASN A 32 -14.40 -8.26 10.53
CA ASN A 32 -13.22 -7.43 10.34
C ASN A 32 -12.71 -6.85 11.67
N ARG A 33 -13.60 -6.39 12.56
CA ARG A 33 -13.24 -5.95 13.91
C ARG A 33 -12.62 -7.08 14.75
N GLY A 34 -13.19 -8.28 14.72
CA GLY A 34 -12.65 -9.43 15.46
C GLY A 34 -11.25 -9.83 14.96
N VAL A 35 -11.02 -9.80 13.66
CA VAL A 35 -9.71 -10.07 13.06
C VAL A 35 -8.73 -8.95 13.38
N TRP A 36 -9.17 -7.70 13.38
CA TRP A 36 -8.35 -6.55 13.79
C TRP A 36 -7.84 -6.71 15.23
N ASP A 37 -8.74 -6.96 16.18
CA ASP A 37 -8.38 -7.12 17.60
C ASP A 37 -7.41 -8.29 17.80
N PHE A 38 -7.61 -9.38 17.06
CA PHE A 38 -6.68 -10.51 17.04
C PHE A 38 -5.31 -10.10 16.49
N ASN A 39 -5.27 -9.46 15.33
CA ASN A 39 -4.02 -9.01 14.71
C ASN A 39 -3.27 -8.03 15.63
N GLU A 40 -3.98 -7.06 16.23
CA GLU A 40 -3.38 -6.11 17.16
C GLU A 40 -2.80 -6.81 18.40
N THR A 41 -3.53 -7.79 18.94
CA THR A 41 -3.04 -8.59 20.08
C THR A 41 -1.77 -9.34 19.73
N VAL A 42 -1.71 -10.00 18.56
CA VAL A 42 -0.52 -10.71 18.11
C VAL A 42 0.65 -9.76 17.84
N ILE A 43 0.38 -8.63 17.18
CA ILE A 43 1.40 -7.61 16.92
C ILE A 43 2.00 -7.11 18.23
N ASN A 44 1.16 -6.73 19.17
CA ASN A 44 1.63 -6.13 20.45
C ASN A 44 2.29 -7.16 21.37
N SER A 45 1.79 -8.41 21.41
CA SER A 45 2.26 -9.42 22.33
C SER A 45 3.44 -10.26 21.82
N VAL A 46 3.57 -10.38 20.49
CA VAL A 46 4.56 -11.25 19.86
C VAL A 46 5.46 -10.49 18.90
N ALA A 47 4.89 -9.81 17.88
CA ALA A 47 5.69 -9.21 16.83
C ALA A 47 6.59 -8.07 17.35
N ARG A 48 6.04 -7.14 18.13
CA ARG A 48 6.82 -6.01 18.69
C ARG A 48 7.99 -6.48 19.56
N PRO A 49 7.82 -7.35 20.57
CA PRO A 49 8.96 -7.85 21.35
C PRO A 49 10.03 -8.54 20.49
N VAL A 50 9.62 -9.29 19.46
CA VAL A 50 10.58 -9.92 18.53
C VAL A 50 11.34 -8.87 17.72
N VAL A 51 10.65 -7.84 17.23
CA VAL A 51 11.28 -6.71 16.52
C VAL A 51 12.24 -5.96 17.43
N ASP A 52 11.88 -5.67 18.68
CA ASP A 52 12.74 -4.98 19.66
C ASP A 52 14.03 -5.76 19.93
N ILE A 53 13.91 -7.09 20.09
CA ILE A 53 15.09 -7.97 20.24
C ILE A 53 15.93 -7.93 18.97
N TYR A 54 15.32 -8.10 17.80
CA TYR A 54 16.01 -8.06 16.50
C TYR A 54 16.76 -6.74 16.31
N GLU A 55 16.11 -5.61 16.64
CA GLU A 55 16.73 -4.29 16.51
C GLU A 55 17.89 -4.09 17.49
N THR A 56 17.82 -4.70 18.66
CA THR A 56 18.88 -4.62 19.68
C THR A 56 20.11 -5.43 19.29
N VAL A 57 19.90 -6.64 18.73
CA VAL A 57 21.01 -7.57 18.43
C VAL A 57 21.57 -7.43 17.02
N THR A 58 20.81 -6.82 16.09
CA THR A 58 21.20 -6.74 14.68
C THR A 58 21.75 -5.36 14.34
N PRO A 59 23.03 -5.23 13.96
CA PRO A 59 23.63 -3.95 13.57
C PRO A 59 22.88 -3.30 12.38
N VAL A 60 22.78 -1.96 12.41
CA VAL A 60 22.08 -1.16 11.40
C VAL A 60 22.46 -1.52 9.95
N PRO A 61 23.75 -1.73 9.59
CA PRO A 61 24.10 -2.09 8.21
C PRO A 61 23.47 -3.41 7.75
N ILE A 62 23.34 -4.39 8.65
CA ILE A 62 22.72 -5.69 8.34
C ILE A 62 21.22 -5.51 8.15
N ARG A 63 20.55 -4.74 9.02
CA ARG A 63 19.12 -4.41 8.89
C ARG A 63 18.83 -3.72 7.56
N ASN A 64 19.64 -2.71 7.20
CA ASN A 64 19.52 -2.01 5.93
C ASN A 64 19.73 -2.95 4.74
N GLY A 65 20.69 -3.85 4.82
CA GLY A 65 20.91 -4.85 3.76
C GLY A 65 19.69 -5.76 3.55
N ILE A 66 19.07 -6.23 4.64
CA ILE A 66 17.85 -7.04 4.57
C ILE A 66 16.69 -6.25 3.95
N VAL A 67 16.47 -5.00 4.39
CA VAL A 67 15.42 -4.14 3.83
C VAL A 67 15.67 -3.87 2.35
N ASN A 68 16.90 -3.58 1.96
CA ASN A 68 17.26 -3.34 0.55
C ASN A 68 17.03 -4.60 -0.30
N PHE A 69 17.38 -5.79 0.23
CA PHE A 69 17.17 -7.05 -0.47
C PHE A 69 15.70 -7.30 -0.79
N PHE A 70 14.82 -7.20 0.21
CA PHE A 70 13.38 -7.37 -0.01
C PHE A 70 12.80 -6.23 -0.86
N GLY A 71 13.26 -4.98 -0.68
CA GLY A 71 12.91 -3.86 -1.55
C GLY A 71 13.29 -4.12 -3.01
N ASN A 72 14.47 -4.69 -3.25
CA ASN A 72 14.91 -5.05 -4.60
C ASN A 72 14.03 -6.15 -5.24
N LEU A 73 13.57 -7.13 -4.46
CA LEU A 73 12.63 -8.14 -4.97
C LEU A 73 11.27 -7.51 -5.32
N ASN A 74 10.83 -6.51 -4.56
CA ASN A 74 9.58 -5.80 -4.82
C ASN A 74 9.63 -4.91 -6.08
N GLU A 75 10.82 -4.57 -6.62
CA GLU A 75 10.92 -3.87 -7.89
C GLU A 75 10.36 -4.69 -9.07
N ILE A 76 10.32 -6.04 -8.97
CA ILE A 76 9.77 -6.91 -10.02
C ILE A 76 8.25 -6.71 -10.16
N PRO A 77 7.43 -6.94 -9.13
CA PRO A 77 5.99 -6.68 -9.22
C PRO A 77 5.69 -5.19 -9.47
N ASN A 78 6.47 -4.26 -8.92
CA ASN A 78 6.32 -2.83 -9.20
C ASN A 78 6.48 -2.52 -10.69
N ALA A 79 7.53 -3.03 -11.33
CA ALA A 79 7.75 -2.85 -12.77
C ALA A 79 6.59 -3.43 -13.61
N ALA A 80 6.11 -4.63 -13.24
CA ALA A 80 4.98 -5.26 -13.92
C ALA A 80 3.70 -4.41 -13.78
N ASN A 81 3.35 -4.00 -12.57
CA ASN A 81 2.18 -3.16 -12.31
C ASN A 81 2.30 -1.78 -12.97
N SER A 82 3.50 -1.20 -13.00
CA SER A 82 3.77 0.04 -13.73
C SER A 82 3.47 -0.10 -15.22
N LEU A 83 3.87 -1.22 -15.84
CA LEU A 83 3.54 -1.51 -17.25
C LEU A 83 2.02 -1.69 -17.45
N LEU A 84 1.36 -2.45 -16.59
CA LEU A 84 -0.08 -2.70 -16.65
C LEU A 84 -0.90 -1.41 -16.48
N GLN A 85 -0.36 -0.42 -15.76
CA GLN A 85 -0.94 0.92 -15.59
C GLN A 85 -0.52 1.92 -16.70
N GLY A 86 0.30 1.51 -17.68
CA GLY A 86 0.80 2.38 -18.73
C GLY A 86 1.91 3.36 -18.31
N LYS A 87 2.44 3.21 -17.09
CA LYS A 87 3.52 4.05 -16.53
C LYS A 87 4.91 3.57 -16.98
N VAL A 88 5.17 3.60 -18.29
CA VAL A 88 6.38 3.01 -18.89
C VAL A 88 7.69 3.56 -18.31
N LYS A 89 7.75 4.86 -17.97
CA LYS A 89 8.95 5.46 -17.36
C LYS A 89 9.24 4.88 -15.98
N GLN A 90 8.21 4.66 -15.18
CA GLN A 90 8.35 4.05 -13.86
C GLN A 90 8.75 2.58 -14.00
N ALA A 91 8.12 1.83 -14.89
CA ALA A 91 8.50 0.45 -15.17
C ALA A 91 9.96 0.30 -15.58
N ALA A 92 10.47 1.21 -16.42
CA ALA A 92 11.87 1.23 -16.81
C ALA A 92 12.80 1.58 -15.64
N ASN A 93 12.37 2.50 -14.77
CA ASN A 93 13.11 2.85 -13.56
C ASN A 93 13.19 1.65 -12.59
N ASP A 94 12.04 1.01 -12.28
CA ASP A 94 11.95 -0.11 -11.36
C ASP A 94 12.76 -1.31 -11.87
N THR A 95 12.66 -1.61 -13.19
CA THR A 95 13.49 -2.64 -13.84
C THR A 95 14.99 -2.29 -13.74
N GLY A 96 15.35 -1.04 -14.00
CA GLY A 96 16.74 -0.56 -13.88
C GLY A 96 17.28 -0.69 -12.46
N ARG A 97 16.47 -0.34 -11.46
CA ARG A 97 16.81 -0.52 -10.05
C ARG A 97 17.06 -1.98 -9.72
N PHE A 98 16.12 -2.85 -10.09
CA PHE A 98 16.27 -4.30 -9.88
C PHE A 98 17.58 -4.83 -10.46
N LEU A 99 17.88 -4.52 -11.72
CA LEU A 99 19.09 -5.00 -12.40
C LEU A 99 20.37 -4.47 -11.76
N ILE A 100 20.45 -3.19 -11.47
CA ILE A 100 21.63 -2.55 -10.88
C ILE A 100 21.87 -3.06 -9.46
N ASN A 101 20.83 -3.11 -8.63
CA ASN A 101 20.95 -3.56 -7.25
C ASN A 101 21.24 -5.06 -7.18
N THR A 102 20.70 -5.86 -8.10
CA THR A 102 20.99 -7.29 -8.15
C THR A 102 22.42 -7.57 -8.58
N THR A 103 22.93 -6.84 -9.59
CA THR A 103 24.26 -7.08 -10.16
C THR A 103 25.38 -6.39 -9.37
N LEU A 104 25.25 -5.08 -9.17
CA LEU A 104 26.27 -4.26 -8.50
C LEU A 104 26.04 -4.14 -6.99
N GLY A 105 24.81 -4.36 -6.54
CA GLY A 105 24.41 -4.30 -5.13
C GLY A 105 24.46 -5.64 -4.39
N LEU A 106 25.18 -6.63 -4.91
CA LEU A 106 25.30 -7.97 -4.31
C LEU A 106 23.94 -8.64 -4.03
N GLY A 107 23.13 -8.82 -5.09
CA GLY A 107 21.81 -9.41 -4.97
C GLY A 107 20.76 -8.48 -4.35
N GLY A 108 21.01 -7.18 -4.30
CA GLY A 108 20.09 -6.19 -3.71
C GLY A 108 20.39 -5.81 -2.26
N LEU A 109 21.47 -6.34 -1.65
CA LEU A 109 21.87 -5.93 -0.29
C LEU A 109 22.27 -4.46 -0.20
N PHE A 110 22.77 -3.88 -1.29
CA PHE A 110 23.15 -2.47 -1.37
C PHE A 110 22.31 -1.76 -2.44
N ASP A 111 21.71 -0.62 -2.06
CA ASP A 111 21.01 0.25 -3.02
C ASP A 111 22.00 1.11 -3.80
N VAL A 112 22.54 0.53 -4.86
CA VAL A 112 23.44 1.20 -5.80
C VAL A 112 22.62 2.05 -6.80
N ALA A 113 21.41 1.61 -7.14
CA ALA A 113 20.55 2.29 -8.10
C ALA A 113 20.24 3.72 -7.69
N SER A 114 19.95 3.96 -6.42
CA SER A 114 19.73 5.32 -5.89
C SER A 114 20.97 6.23 -6.06
N LYS A 115 22.17 5.67 -5.99
CA LYS A 115 23.42 6.44 -6.17
C LYS A 115 23.66 6.86 -7.61
N VAL A 116 23.06 6.19 -8.58
CA VAL A 116 23.13 6.53 -10.01
C VAL A 116 21.90 7.29 -10.50
N GLY A 117 21.04 7.75 -9.58
CA GLY A 117 19.91 8.63 -9.88
C GLY A 117 18.59 7.93 -10.21
N LEU A 118 18.49 6.61 -9.99
CA LEU A 118 17.22 5.91 -10.08
C LEU A 118 16.53 5.94 -8.70
N HIS A 119 15.40 6.62 -8.63
CA HIS A 119 14.67 6.78 -7.37
C HIS A 119 13.69 5.64 -7.12
N VAL A 120 13.43 5.33 -5.84
CA VAL A 120 12.38 4.39 -5.47
C VAL A 120 11.04 4.94 -5.96
N GLY A 121 10.30 4.10 -6.68
CA GLY A 121 8.96 4.43 -7.19
C GLY A 121 7.89 4.43 -6.10
N ASP A 122 6.65 4.78 -6.49
CA ASP A 122 5.51 4.89 -5.57
C ASP A 122 4.99 3.53 -5.05
N GLY A 123 5.64 2.42 -5.39
CA GLY A 123 5.21 1.07 -4.99
C GLY A 123 3.81 0.76 -5.56
N LEU A 124 3.76 0.29 -6.79
CA LEU A 124 2.50 -0.02 -7.46
C LEU A 124 2.13 -1.48 -7.25
N ASP A 125 1.01 -1.70 -6.60
CA ASP A 125 0.46 -3.01 -6.34
C ASP A 125 -0.69 -3.37 -7.30
N PHE A 126 -1.08 -4.63 -7.28
CA PHE A 126 -2.15 -5.14 -8.13
C PHE A 126 -3.52 -4.58 -7.73
N ASP A 127 -3.72 -4.26 -6.46
CA ASP A 127 -4.89 -3.59 -5.90
C ASP A 127 -5.14 -2.21 -6.51
N GLN A 128 -4.07 -1.49 -6.88
CA GLN A 128 -4.14 -0.21 -7.58
C GLN A 128 -4.35 -0.40 -9.10
N THR A 129 -3.92 -1.53 -9.64
CA THR A 129 -3.99 -1.81 -11.09
C THR A 129 -5.40 -2.25 -11.52
N LEU A 130 -6.04 -3.13 -10.75
CA LEU A 130 -7.36 -3.67 -11.08
C LEU A 130 -8.48 -2.61 -11.19
N PRO A 131 -8.60 -1.63 -10.27
CA PRO A 131 -9.58 -0.56 -10.39
C PRO A 131 -9.39 0.30 -11.63
N LEU A 132 -8.17 0.50 -12.11
CA LEU A 132 -7.92 1.22 -13.37
C LEU A 132 -8.49 0.50 -14.58
N TRP A 133 -8.66 -0.82 -14.51
CA TRP A 133 -9.27 -1.64 -15.55
C TRP A 133 -10.78 -1.81 -15.36
N GLY A 134 -11.38 -1.09 -14.40
CA GLY A 134 -12.81 -1.10 -14.13
C GLY A 134 -13.28 -2.23 -13.23
N ALA A 135 -12.39 -2.96 -12.58
CA ALA A 135 -12.77 -3.86 -11.52
C ALA A 135 -13.23 -3.04 -10.30
N GLY A 136 -14.49 -3.21 -9.89
CA GLY A 136 -14.99 -2.57 -8.67
C GLY A 136 -14.27 -3.12 -7.43
N GLN A 137 -14.02 -2.28 -6.45
CA GLN A 137 -13.55 -2.73 -5.14
C GLN A 137 -14.68 -3.56 -4.49
N GLY A 138 -14.38 -4.81 -4.14
CA GLY A 138 -15.31 -5.66 -3.38
C GLY A 138 -15.46 -5.18 -1.92
N PRO A 139 -16.27 -5.90 -1.11
CA PRO A 139 -16.39 -5.61 0.29
C PRO A 139 -15.02 -5.74 0.99
N TYR A 140 -14.80 -4.89 1.98
CA TYR A 140 -13.58 -4.93 2.78
C TYR A 140 -13.51 -6.27 3.54
N LEU A 141 -12.37 -6.95 3.46
CA LEU A 141 -12.13 -8.21 4.17
C LEU A 141 -10.77 -8.15 4.86
N MET A 142 -10.79 -8.24 6.18
CA MET A 142 -9.57 -8.31 6.98
C MET A 142 -9.17 -9.78 7.17
N LEU A 143 -7.93 -10.10 6.88
CA LEU A 143 -7.39 -11.43 7.08
C LEU A 143 -6.40 -11.48 8.25
N PRO A 144 -6.36 -12.60 9.00
CA PRO A 144 -5.37 -12.80 10.05
C PRO A 144 -3.95 -12.76 9.47
N PHE A 145 -3.04 -12.01 10.13
CA PHE A 145 -1.62 -11.85 9.79
C PHE A 145 -1.32 -11.12 8.47
N LEU A 146 -2.34 -10.78 7.66
CA LEU A 146 -2.14 -10.06 6.41
C LEU A 146 -2.41 -8.56 6.61
N ARG A 147 -1.77 -7.75 5.77
CA ARG A 147 -2.07 -6.34 5.65
C ARG A 147 -3.52 -6.21 5.19
N GLN A 148 -4.18 -5.11 5.53
CA GLN A 148 -5.60 -4.88 5.26
C GLN A 148 -5.93 -4.93 3.75
N PRO A 149 -6.32 -6.10 3.19
CA PRO A 149 -6.71 -6.18 1.80
C PRO A 149 -8.21 -5.99 1.64
N THR A 150 -8.62 -5.41 0.52
CA THR A 150 -9.96 -5.61 0.01
C THR A 150 -10.10 -7.06 -0.48
N PHE A 151 -11.31 -7.52 -0.79
CA PHE A 151 -11.50 -8.87 -1.32
C PHE A 151 -10.67 -9.13 -2.60
N LEU A 152 -10.48 -8.09 -3.42
CA LEU A 152 -9.64 -8.16 -4.63
C LEU A 152 -8.15 -8.30 -4.27
N ASP A 153 -7.69 -7.56 -3.27
CA ASP A 153 -6.30 -7.61 -2.82
C ASP A 153 -5.96 -8.99 -2.26
N ALA A 154 -6.85 -9.55 -1.44
CA ALA A 154 -6.68 -10.89 -0.90
C ALA A 154 -6.57 -11.96 -2.00
N THR A 155 -7.33 -11.82 -3.11
CA THR A 155 -7.22 -12.74 -4.24
C THR A 155 -5.95 -12.54 -5.06
N ALA A 156 -5.42 -11.32 -5.13
CA ALA A 156 -4.20 -10.99 -5.86
C ALA A 156 -2.93 -11.46 -5.13
N GLU A 157 -2.92 -11.48 -3.79
CA GLU A 157 -1.78 -12.00 -3.02
C GLU A 157 -1.58 -13.52 -3.16
N PHE A 158 -2.59 -14.26 -3.62
CA PHE A 158 -2.53 -15.72 -3.82
C PHE A 158 -2.27 -16.14 -5.28
N MET A 159 -2.12 -15.20 -6.22
CA MET A 159 -1.78 -15.45 -7.62
C MET A 159 -0.32 -15.12 -7.93
#